data_ca4b8666a956c69e5dce051ba3b85231
#
_entry.id   ca4b8666a956c69e5dce051ba3b85231
#
_cell.length_a   1.000
_cell.length_b   1.000
_cell.length_c   1.000
_cell.angle_alpha   90.00
_cell.angle_beta   90.00
_cell.angle_gamma   90.00
#
_symmetry.space_group_name_H-M   'P 1'
#
loop_
_entity.id
_entity.type
_entity.pdbx_description
1 polymer ?
#
loop_
_entity_poly.entity_id
_entity_poly.type
_entity_poly.pdbx_seq_one_letter_code
_entity_poly.pdbx_strand_id
1 'polypeptide(L)'
;LAFLSVKAVGLTCIEFCIVYIIALIKTNRKVQKIKLIDLLNYSRNDSSVREHQSKTGFMFLLISAVMFIVSFYSFAGTKQTVAGITAGAVSAMLGLLCFFRGFIYIIHEMFNKSRKWKYKGSRLVTLRMFLTKSNKMSFSLGVISILFTCTIVCIGMTNAFYQVMEKAVVMQPFDLVIVHAGENGDYTQYSSFLNERIDVDNQYSYCLYTDKTTQFTDIRNRALTEYWNRAGKTVSVNDYVIAENQYDAFMKYSDYCNLRAMLGLSQIPLSEEQYIIHCLPYLKDTFINLQIEEGSLVCKDIFTEAFSQYGGYGNGQDFVIVVPDHYIKNMEAMYSLYVVQSETVIDMSELENEFPQVRPLNSNVVASGENGYTTKILDKGDYYYTGKLASTPTSQAILIILPLCYLSLVIGIISIVILAVQLLTEVKTIKRQYDVMRTLGNEVVVLEKMLREHIFLYFALPLIPALVIGSCLLKTLSHTLFVASYDVPVFNNLTVLIALVILSALLIFTLIYLLYAFITSQAMRKEIIPLTLEK
;
A
#
# COMPACT_ATOMS: atom_id res chain seq x y z
N LEU A 1 2.14 -11.58 22.74
CA LEU A 1 2.93 -12.69 22.17
C LEU A 1 1.97 -13.66 21.51
N ALA A 2 1.98 -13.70 20.18
CA ALA A 2 1.09 -14.48 19.36
C ALA A 2 1.16 -15.96 19.78
N PHE A 3 0.06 -16.47 20.28
CA PHE A 3 -0.16 -17.91 20.39
C PHE A 3 -0.10 -18.49 18.97
N LEU A 4 1.04 -19.04 18.59
CA LEU A 4 1.12 -19.91 17.42
C LEU A 4 0.13 -21.04 17.68
N SER A 5 -1.03 -20.97 17.06
CA SER A 5 -2.02 -22.03 17.18
C SER A 5 -1.38 -23.33 16.67
N VAL A 6 -1.18 -24.31 17.55
CA VAL A 6 -0.64 -25.63 17.20
C VAL A 6 -1.43 -26.24 16.03
N LYS A 7 -2.74 -25.91 15.95
CA LYS A 7 -3.59 -26.32 14.81
C LYS A 7 -3.17 -25.67 13.50
N ALA A 8 -2.78 -24.37 13.48
CA ALA A 8 -2.33 -23.71 12.28
C ALA A 8 -0.98 -24.24 11.80
N VAL A 9 -0.04 -24.50 12.72
CA VAL A 9 1.25 -25.13 12.39
C VAL A 9 1.05 -26.53 11.86
N GLY A 10 0.16 -27.32 12.48
CA GLY A 10 -0.17 -28.67 12.02
C GLY A 10 -0.79 -28.67 10.61
N LEU A 11 -1.70 -27.73 10.32
CA LEU A 11 -2.33 -27.60 9.02
C LEU A 11 -1.33 -27.23 7.92
N THR A 12 -0.46 -26.26 8.18
CA THR A 12 0.62 -25.88 7.25
C THR A 12 1.61 -27.01 7.00
N CYS A 13 2.00 -27.77 8.02
CA CYS A 13 2.85 -28.95 7.83
C CYS A 13 2.18 -30.02 6.95
N ILE A 14 0.90 -30.28 7.15
CA ILE A 14 0.13 -31.24 6.33
C ILE A 14 0.05 -30.74 4.88
N GLU A 15 -0.21 -29.47 4.66
CA GLU A 15 -0.26 -28.86 3.32
C GLU A 15 1.08 -28.98 2.59
N PHE A 16 2.18 -28.66 3.27
CA PHE A 16 3.54 -28.88 2.74
C PHE A 16 3.83 -30.34 2.41
N CYS A 17 3.46 -31.27 3.28
CA CYS A 17 3.63 -32.71 3.02
C CYS A 17 2.84 -33.17 1.78
N ILE A 18 1.61 -32.71 1.62
CA ILE A 18 0.77 -33.05 0.45
C ILE A 18 1.43 -32.53 -0.83
N VAL A 19 1.83 -31.26 -0.86
CA VAL A 19 2.50 -30.66 -2.03
C VAL A 19 3.80 -31.40 -2.37
N TYR A 20 4.60 -31.74 -1.34
CA TYR A 20 5.84 -32.48 -1.50
C TYR A 20 5.60 -33.89 -2.07
N ILE A 21 4.63 -34.61 -1.55
CA ILE A 21 4.26 -35.95 -2.04
C ILE A 21 3.80 -35.91 -3.50
N ILE A 22 2.96 -34.92 -3.86
CA ILE A 22 2.50 -34.72 -5.23
C ILE A 22 3.70 -34.44 -6.16
N ALA A 23 4.63 -33.58 -5.73
CA ALA A 23 5.84 -33.26 -6.48
C ALA A 23 6.72 -34.49 -6.68
N LEU A 24 6.93 -35.31 -5.63
CA LEU A 24 7.68 -36.57 -5.69
C LEU A 24 7.05 -37.58 -6.65
N ILE A 25 5.72 -37.78 -6.57
CA ILE A 25 5.00 -38.71 -7.46
C ILE A 25 5.14 -38.24 -8.92
N LYS A 26 4.98 -36.96 -9.17
CA LYS A 26 5.10 -36.37 -10.52
C LYS A 26 6.52 -36.52 -11.08
N THR A 27 7.53 -36.28 -10.24
CA THR A 27 8.95 -36.40 -10.60
C THR A 27 9.31 -37.84 -10.84
N ASN A 28 8.92 -38.78 -9.98
CA ASN A 28 9.19 -40.21 -10.12
C ASN A 28 8.54 -40.77 -11.41
N ARG A 29 7.27 -40.42 -11.67
CA ARG A 29 6.61 -40.81 -12.94
C ARG A 29 7.32 -40.26 -14.18
N LYS A 30 7.91 -39.07 -14.08
CA LYS A 30 8.66 -38.46 -15.20
C LYS A 30 10.01 -39.15 -15.39
N VAL A 31 10.72 -39.48 -14.32
CA VAL A 31 12.01 -40.22 -14.38
C VAL A 31 11.81 -41.63 -14.93
N GLN A 32 10.77 -42.35 -14.48
CA GLN A 32 10.48 -43.71 -14.98
C GLN A 32 10.11 -43.75 -16.48
N LYS A 33 9.60 -42.67 -17.05
CA LYS A 33 9.27 -42.57 -18.48
C LYS A 33 10.46 -42.22 -19.38
N ILE A 34 11.58 -41.79 -18.83
CA ILE A 34 12.77 -41.43 -19.58
C ILE A 34 13.55 -42.71 -19.98
N LYS A 35 13.63 -43.01 -21.28
CA LYS A 35 14.41 -44.12 -21.81
C LYS A 35 15.90 -43.80 -21.66
N LEU A 36 16.71 -44.80 -21.34
CA LEU A 36 18.17 -44.66 -21.16
C LEU A 36 18.83 -44.03 -22.40
N ILE A 37 18.31 -44.33 -23.58
CA ILE A 37 18.78 -43.82 -24.86
C ILE A 37 18.51 -42.32 -25.01
N ASP A 38 17.39 -41.81 -24.44
CA ASP A 38 17.06 -40.41 -24.43
C ASP A 38 17.97 -39.63 -23.48
N LEU A 39 18.42 -40.25 -22.38
CA LEU A 39 19.41 -39.71 -21.45
C LEU A 39 20.81 -39.60 -22.09
N LEU A 40 21.23 -40.59 -22.85
CA LEU A 40 22.49 -40.55 -23.57
C LEU A 40 22.49 -39.55 -24.72
N ASN A 41 21.38 -39.40 -25.42
CA ASN A 41 21.21 -38.44 -26.52
C ASN A 41 20.71 -37.08 -26.08
N TYR A 42 20.49 -36.84 -24.79
CA TYR A 42 19.90 -35.59 -24.25
C TYR A 42 20.71 -34.35 -24.65
N SER A 43 22.05 -34.46 -24.64
CA SER A 43 22.92 -33.36 -25.04
C SER A 43 22.95 -33.13 -26.57
N ARG A 44 22.55 -34.11 -27.38
CA ARG A 44 22.58 -34.07 -28.85
C ARG A 44 21.23 -33.63 -29.44
N ASN A 45 20.13 -33.97 -28.78
CA ASN A 45 18.76 -33.60 -29.21
C ASN A 45 18.34 -32.17 -28.84
N ASP A 46 19.08 -31.46 -28.00
CA ASP A 46 18.79 -30.07 -27.62
C ASP A 46 19.08 -29.07 -28.76
N SER A 47 19.68 -29.51 -29.89
CA SER A 47 20.05 -28.63 -31.01
C SER A 47 18.98 -28.51 -32.10
N SER A 48 17.92 -29.31 -32.10
CA SER A 48 16.85 -29.22 -33.07
C SER A 48 15.75 -28.24 -32.58
N VAL A 49 16.01 -26.94 -32.71
CA VAL A 49 14.96 -25.92 -32.63
C VAL A 49 14.04 -26.11 -33.83
N ARG A 50 12.88 -26.66 -33.60
CA ARG A 50 11.88 -26.88 -34.64
C ARG A 50 11.45 -25.51 -35.20
N GLU A 51 11.67 -25.30 -36.47
CA GLU A 51 11.33 -24.09 -37.27
C GLU A 51 9.80 -23.78 -37.29
N HIS A 52 8.97 -24.62 -36.71
CA HIS A 52 7.51 -24.56 -36.85
C HIS A 52 6.78 -23.73 -35.76
N GLN A 53 7.50 -22.93 -34.96
CA GLN A 53 6.89 -22.22 -33.81
C GLN A 53 6.64 -20.72 -34.00
N SER A 54 6.77 -20.18 -35.24
CA SER A 54 6.65 -18.74 -35.52
C SER A 54 5.27 -18.17 -35.22
N LYS A 55 4.23 -18.81 -35.71
CA LYS A 55 2.86 -18.32 -35.54
C LYS A 55 2.35 -18.42 -34.09
N THR A 56 2.78 -19.44 -33.35
CA THR A 56 2.37 -19.66 -31.96
C THR A 56 2.97 -18.63 -30.99
N GLY A 57 4.23 -18.19 -31.21
CA GLY A 57 4.84 -17.16 -30.38
C GLY A 57 4.17 -15.80 -30.50
N PHE A 58 3.83 -15.40 -31.71
CA PHE A 58 3.07 -14.16 -31.95
C PHE A 58 1.68 -14.21 -31.31
N MET A 59 1.00 -15.36 -31.37
CA MET A 59 -0.28 -15.56 -30.73
C MET A 59 -0.19 -15.38 -29.20
N PHE A 60 0.86 -15.93 -28.57
CA PHE A 60 1.06 -15.72 -27.12
C PHE A 60 1.30 -14.26 -26.75
N LEU A 61 1.94 -13.45 -27.59
CA LEU A 61 2.07 -12.00 -27.36
C LEU A 61 0.75 -11.27 -27.52
N LEU A 62 -0.06 -11.61 -28.51
CA LEU A 62 -1.40 -11.04 -28.64
C LEU A 62 -2.26 -11.37 -27.41
N ILE A 63 -2.24 -12.62 -26.96
CA ILE A 63 -2.95 -13.03 -25.73
C ILE A 63 -2.42 -12.23 -24.53
N SER A 64 -1.11 -12.08 -24.40
CA SER A 64 -0.51 -11.28 -23.33
C SER A 64 -0.96 -9.82 -23.36
N ALA A 65 -0.96 -9.20 -24.56
CA ALA A 65 -1.43 -7.83 -24.73
C ALA A 65 -2.92 -7.69 -24.33
N VAL A 66 -3.77 -8.63 -24.75
CA VAL A 66 -5.20 -8.65 -24.35
C VAL A 66 -5.33 -8.79 -22.85
N MET A 67 -4.56 -9.70 -22.22
CA MET A 67 -4.59 -9.89 -20.77
C MET A 67 -4.13 -8.64 -20.00
N PHE A 68 -3.12 -7.93 -20.48
CA PHE A 68 -2.70 -6.66 -19.87
C PHE A 68 -3.72 -5.54 -20.08
N ILE A 69 -4.38 -5.50 -21.23
CA ILE A 69 -5.50 -4.56 -21.48
C ILE A 69 -6.66 -4.86 -20.53
N VAL A 70 -7.07 -6.13 -20.38
CA VAL A 70 -8.11 -6.54 -19.42
C VAL A 70 -7.71 -6.15 -18.00
N SER A 71 -6.46 -6.42 -17.61
CA SER A 71 -5.93 -6.02 -16.31
C SER A 71 -6.02 -4.50 -16.11
N PHE A 72 -5.59 -3.72 -17.10
CA PHE A 72 -5.63 -2.26 -17.04
C PHE A 72 -7.06 -1.74 -16.88
N TYR A 73 -8.02 -2.23 -17.67
CA TYR A 73 -9.43 -1.82 -17.56
C TYR A 73 -10.05 -2.25 -16.23
N SER A 74 -9.69 -3.43 -15.72
CA SER A 74 -10.16 -3.89 -14.40
C SER A 74 -9.69 -2.97 -13.26
N PHE A 75 -8.51 -2.36 -13.41
CA PHE A 75 -7.97 -1.41 -12.42
C PHE A 75 -8.37 0.05 -12.69
N ALA A 76 -8.66 0.44 -13.92
CA ALA A 76 -9.05 1.79 -14.29
C ALA A 76 -10.55 2.08 -14.08
N GLY A 77 -11.35 1.06 -13.77
CA GLY A 77 -12.81 1.20 -13.57
C GLY A 77 -13.14 2.10 -12.38
N THR A 78 -14.14 2.95 -12.55
CA THR A 78 -14.61 3.91 -11.52
C THR A 78 -15.25 3.21 -10.30
N LYS A 79 -15.75 1.99 -10.45
CA LYS A 79 -16.27 1.14 -9.36
C LYS A 79 -15.33 -0.04 -9.15
N GLN A 80 -14.32 0.15 -8.31
CA GLN A 80 -13.39 -0.92 -7.98
C GLN A 80 -14.04 -1.90 -6.98
N THR A 81 -14.56 -3.00 -7.52
CA THR A 81 -15.03 -4.12 -6.70
C THR A 81 -13.87 -5.06 -6.39
N VAL A 82 -13.95 -5.78 -5.27
CA VAL A 82 -12.95 -6.81 -4.91
C VAL A 82 -12.79 -7.83 -6.05
N ALA A 83 -13.90 -8.22 -6.69
CA ALA A 83 -13.89 -9.12 -7.86
C ALA A 83 -13.13 -8.52 -9.06
N GLY A 84 -13.27 -7.21 -9.32
CA GLY A 84 -12.53 -6.51 -10.37
C GLY A 84 -11.03 -6.50 -10.11
N ILE A 85 -10.62 -6.18 -8.87
CA ILE A 85 -9.20 -6.15 -8.46
C ILE A 85 -8.58 -7.56 -8.59
N THR A 86 -9.26 -8.59 -8.12
CA THR A 86 -8.77 -9.98 -8.21
C THR A 86 -8.69 -10.46 -9.67
N ALA A 87 -9.68 -10.19 -10.48
CA ALA A 87 -9.66 -10.49 -11.91
C ALA A 87 -8.53 -9.77 -12.64
N GLY A 88 -8.30 -8.49 -12.32
CA GLY A 88 -7.18 -7.70 -12.84
C GLY A 88 -5.82 -8.28 -12.47
N ALA A 89 -5.63 -8.68 -11.21
CA ALA A 89 -4.39 -9.29 -10.73
C ALA A 89 -4.12 -10.65 -11.42
N VAL A 90 -5.14 -11.52 -11.49
CA VAL A 90 -5.03 -12.82 -12.16
C VAL A 90 -4.71 -12.65 -13.66
N SER A 91 -5.39 -11.72 -14.34
CA SER A 91 -5.11 -11.44 -15.76
C SER A 91 -3.69 -10.89 -15.97
N ALA A 92 -3.17 -10.05 -15.08
CA ALA A 92 -1.78 -9.57 -15.13
C ALA A 92 -0.77 -10.72 -14.99
N MET A 93 -1.01 -11.65 -14.05
CA MET A 93 -0.14 -12.80 -13.84
C MET A 93 -0.13 -13.76 -15.05
N LEU A 94 -1.31 -14.06 -15.60
CA LEU A 94 -1.42 -14.84 -16.84
C LEU A 94 -0.79 -14.13 -18.03
N GLY A 95 -0.97 -12.81 -18.11
CA GLY A 95 -0.32 -11.96 -19.11
C GLY A 95 1.19 -12.07 -19.07
N LEU A 96 1.82 -12.06 -17.88
CA LEU A 96 3.27 -12.26 -17.70
C LEU A 96 3.75 -13.61 -18.22
N LEU A 97 3.05 -14.70 -17.91
CA LEU A 97 3.41 -16.03 -18.39
C LEU A 97 3.36 -16.13 -19.93
N CYS A 98 2.30 -15.59 -20.52
CA CYS A 98 2.16 -15.52 -21.98
C CYS A 98 3.20 -14.58 -22.61
N PHE A 99 3.50 -13.46 -21.97
CA PHE A 99 4.52 -12.51 -22.43
C PHE A 99 5.88 -13.19 -22.59
N PHE A 100 6.37 -13.88 -21.58
CA PHE A 100 7.68 -14.53 -21.67
C PHE A 100 7.72 -15.61 -22.76
N ARG A 101 6.63 -16.34 -22.93
CA ARG A 101 6.55 -17.36 -23.97
C ARG A 101 6.57 -16.75 -25.39
N GLY A 102 5.90 -15.63 -25.59
CA GLY A 102 5.89 -14.92 -26.86
C GLY A 102 7.15 -14.08 -27.11
N PHE A 103 7.68 -13.41 -26.06
CA PHE A 103 8.84 -12.54 -26.14
C PHE A 103 10.12 -13.27 -26.58
N ILE A 104 10.38 -14.41 -25.96
CA ILE A 104 11.53 -15.27 -26.35
C ILE A 104 11.45 -15.66 -27.81
N TYR A 105 10.25 -15.92 -28.28
CA TYR A 105 10.00 -16.25 -29.66
C TYR A 105 10.33 -15.07 -30.60
N ILE A 106 9.90 -13.84 -30.30
CA ILE A 106 10.23 -12.65 -31.11
C ILE A 106 11.74 -12.39 -31.13
N ILE A 107 12.42 -12.53 -30.00
CA ILE A 107 13.89 -12.40 -29.96
C ILE A 107 14.55 -13.40 -30.91
N HIS A 108 14.06 -14.64 -30.92
CA HIS A 108 14.56 -15.65 -31.84
C HIS A 108 14.33 -15.27 -33.32
N GLU A 109 13.16 -14.77 -33.66
CA GLU A 109 12.84 -14.35 -35.03
C GLU A 109 13.63 -13.10 -35.47
N MET A 110 13.73 -12.09 -34.59
CA MET A 110 14.56 -10.90 -34.83
C MET A 110 16.04 -11.26 -35.03
N PHE A 111 16.54 -12.19 -34.21
CA PHE A 111 17.90 -12.67 -34.32
C PHE A 111 18.15 -13.37 -35.68
N ASN A 112 17.20 -14.15 -36.17
CA ASN A 112 17.35 -14.83 -37.45
C ASN A 112 17.24 -13.88 -38.64
N LYS A 113 16.41 -12.83 -38.56
CA LYS A 113 16.10 -11.91 -39.66
C LYS A 113 17.12 -10.78 -39.85
N SER A 114 17.79 -10.35 -38.77
CA SER A 114 18.71 -9.20 -38.83
C SER A 114 20.18 -9.61 -38.90
N ARG A 115 20.76 -9.62 -40.14
CA ARG A 115 22.19 -9.93 -40.34
C ARG A 115 23.13 -8.94 -39.63
N LYS A 116 22.84 -7.61 -39.70
CA LYS A 116 23.68 -6.58 -39.09
C LYS A 116 23.78 -6.66 -37.57
N TRP A 117 22.70 -7.07 -36.92
CA TRP A 117 22.64 -7.20 -35.47
C TRP A 117 23.27 -8.50 -34.97
N LYS A 118 23.15 -9.56 -35.78
CA LYS A 118 23.65 -10.91 -35.51
C LYS A 118 25.19 -10.97 -35.46
N TYR A 119 25.88 -10.26 -36.35
CA TYR A 119 27.34 -10.33 -36.49
C TYR A 119 28.09 -9.20 -35.78
N LYS A 120 27.47 -8.44 -34.90
CA LYS A 120 28.11 -7.37 -34.13
C LYS A 120 28.73 -7.88 -32.83
N GLY A 121 30.05 -8.18 -32.86
CA GLY A 121 30.83 -8.60 -31.69
C GLY A 121 30.42 -9.97 -31.14
N SER A 122 30.44 -10.14 -29.80
CA SER A 122 30.15 -11.39 -29.08
C SER A 122 28.66 -11.77 -29.06
N ARG A 123 27.76 -10.89 -29.51
CA ARG A 123 26.30 -11.05 -29.42
C ARG A 123 25.75 -12.32 -30.07
N LEU A 124 26.38 -12.75 -31.17
CA LEU A 124 25.98 -13.99 -31.84
C LEU A 124 26.02 -15.18 -30.91
N VAL A 125 27.10 -15.34 -30.16
CA VAL A 125 27.32 -16.48 -29.31
C VAL A 125 26.47 -16.37 -28.05
N THR A 126 26.50 -15.21 -27.37
CA THR A 126 25.76 -14.97 -26.13
C THR A 126 24.25 -15.13 -26.32
N LEU A 127 23.69 -14.52 -27.39
CA LEU A 127 22.26 -14.65 -27.69
C LEU A 127 21.88 -16.06 -28.15
N ARG A 128 22.69 -16.72 -28.94
CA ARG A 128 22.43 -18.09 -29.37
C ARG A 128 22.45 -19.05 -28.16
N MET A 129 23.39 -18.89 -27.24
CA MET A 129 23.45 -19.66 -26.00
C MET A 129 22.20 -19.47 -25.15
N PHE A 130 21.74 -18.24 -25.06
CA PHE A 130 20.50 -17.92 -24.35
C PHE A 130 19.26 -18.49 -25.05
N LEU A 131 19.13 -18.31 -26.38
CA LEU A 131 17.96 -18.72 -27.15
C LEU A 131 17.77 -20.24 -27.24
N THR A 132 18.84 -21.02 -27.31
CA THR A 132 18.74 -22.49 -27.39
C THR A 132 18.06 -23.11 -26.18
N LYS A 133 18.10 -22.44 -25.01
CA LYS A 133 17.49 -22.91 -23.77
C LYS A 133 16.23 -22.18 -23.38
N SER A 134 16.01 -21.01 -23.95
CA SER A 134 14.96 -20.08 -23.54
C SER A 134 13.54 -20.64 -23.63
N ASN A 135 13.29 -21.57 -24.54
CA ASN A 135 11.98 -22.22 -24.66
C ASN A 135 11.57 -23.06 -23.42
N LYS A 136 12.55 -23.70 -22.77
CA LYS A 136 12.31 -24.42 -21.51
C LYS A 136 12.29 -23.47 -20.30
N MET A 137 13.01 -22.35 -20.41
CA MET A 137 13.15 -21.34 -19.36
C MET A 137 12.02 -20.31 -19.34
N SER A 138 11.26 -20.13 -20.43
CA SER A 138 10.24 -19.09 -20.53
C SER A 138 9.20 -19.15 -19.42
N PHE A 139 8.75 -20.35 -19.07
CA PHE A 139 7.82 -20.54 -17.96
C PHE A 139 8.44 -20.16 -16.62
N SER A 140 9.68 -20.58 -16.36
CA SER A 140 10.39 -20.26 -15.12
C SER A 140 10.65 -18.77 -14.98
N LEU A 141 11.06 -18.07 -16.06
CA LEU A 141 11.24 -16.62 -16.07
C LEU A 141 9.91 -15.88 -15.81
N GLY A 142 8.80 -16.41 -16.37
CA GLY A 142 7.47 -15.88 -16.09
C GLY A 142 7.09 -16.01 -14.62
N VAL A 143 7.32 -17.18 -14.01
CA VAL A 143 7.06 -17.41 -12.59
C VAL A 143 7.92 -16.49 -11.71
N ILE A 144 9.22 -16.38 -12.01
CA ILE A 144 10.12 -15.48 -11.26
C ILE A 144 9.65 -14.03 -11.37
N SER A 145 9.24 -13.59 -12.56
CA SER A 145 8.72 -12.22 -12.76
C SER A 145 7.43 -11.98 -11.99
N ILE A 146 6.54 -12.97 -11.88
CA ILE A 146 5.34 -12.90 -11.04
C ILE A 146 5.73 -12.75 -9.57
N LEU A 147 6.65 -13.58 -9.08
CA LEU A 147 7.10 -13.52 -7.71
C LEU A 147 7.77 -12.17 -7.38
N PHE A 148 8.57 -11.62 -8.29
CA PHE A 148 9.12 -10.26 -8.14
C PHE A 148 8.02 -9.21 -8.08
N THR A 149 7.01 -9.30 -8.96
CA THR A 149 5.85 -8.41 -8.95
C THR A 149 5.13 -8.47 -7.60
N CYS A 150 4.85 -9.68 -7.10
CA CYS A 150 4.23 -9.88 -5.79
C CYS A 150 5.07 -9.28 -4.65
N THR A 151 6.40 -9.49 -4.67
CA THR A 151 7.30 -8.90 -3.67
C THR A 151 7.24 -7.37 -3.68
N ILE A 152 7.32 -6.74 -4.86
CA ILE A 152 7.22 -5.27 -5.00
C ILE A 152 5.89 -4.76 -4.48
N VAL A 153 4.79 -5.42 -4.83
CA VAL A 153 3.46 -5.03 -4.37
C VAL A 153 3.33 -5.18 -2.85
N CYS A 154 3.82 -6.26 -2.25
CA CYS A 154 3.78 -6.44 -0.80
C CYS A 154 4.60 -5.38 -0.06
N ILE A 155 5.83 -5.06 -0.53
CA ILE A 155 6.66 -3.99 0.06
C ILE A 155 5.92 -2.65 -0.03
N GLY A 156 5.38 -2.32 -1.20
CA GLY A 156 4.68 -1.06 -1.41
C GLY A 156 3.39 -0.96 -0.60
N MET A 157 2.61 -2.03 -0.51
CA MET A 157 1.38 -2.05 0.32
C MET A 157 1.70 -1.93 1.81
N THR A 158 2.79 -2.55 2.28
CA THR A 158 3.27 -2.35 3.67
C THR A 158 3.51 -0.87 3.96
N ASN A 159 4.21 -0.18 3.05
CA ASN A 159 4.45 1.26 3.17
C ASN A 159 3.15 2.08 3.06
N ALA A 160 2.25 1.73 2.14
CA ALA A 160 0.96 2.41 1.99
C ALA A 160 0.09 2.27 3.26
N PHE A 161 -0.01 1.09 3.86
CA PHE A 161 -0.70 0.90 5.14
C PHE A 161 -0.06 1.68 6.27
N TYR A 162 1.29 1.72 6.33
CA TYR A 162 1.99 2.53 7.31
C TYR A 162 1.61 4.02 7.20
N GLN A 163 1.60 4.57 5.98
CA GLN A 163 1.20 5.97 5.74
C GLN A 163 -0.25 6.26 6.17
N VAL A 164 -1.17 5.32 5.92
CA VAL A 164 -2.56 5.44 6.38
C VAL A 164 -2.61 5.49 7.91
N MET A 165 -1.92 4.58 8.59
CA MET A 165 -1.94 4.51 10.06
C MET A 165 -1.23 5.70 10.71
N GLU A 166 -0.09 6.11 10.19
CA GLU A 166 0.62 7.31 10.65
C GLU A 166 -0.29 8.53 10.58
N LYS A 167 -1.02 8.67 9.47
CA LYS A 167 -1.93 9.81 9.29
C LYS A 167 -3.10 9.77 10.27
N ALA A 168 -3.67 8.60 10.53
CA ALA A 168 -4.74 8.43 11.52
C ALA A 168 -4.31 8.90 12.92
N VAL A 169 -3.08 8.54 13.32
CA VAL A 169 -2.50 8.94 14.61
C VAL A 169 -2.28 10.46 14.67
N VAL A 170 -1.71 11.06 13.63
CA VAL A 170 -1.44 12.50 13.59
C VAL A 170 -2.71 13.34 13.65
N MET A 171 -3.82 12.83 13.08
CA MET A 171 -5.09 13.57 13.06
C MET A 171 -5.87 13.52 14.36
N GLN A 172 -5.49 12.64 15.28
CA GLN A 172 -6.08 12.52 16.63
C GLN A 172 -5.02 12.92 17.66
N PRO A 173 -4.84 14.21 17.93
CA PRO A 173 -3.74 14.70 18.76
C PRO A 173 -3.92 14.43 20.25
N PHE A 174 -5.13 14.14 20.70
CA PHE A 174 -5.44 13.77 22.09
C PHE A 174 -5.46 12.25 22.27
N ASP A 175 -5.01 11.76 23.42
CA ASP A 175 -4.90 10.33 23.68
C ASP A 175 -6.24 9.68 24.01
N LEU A 176 -7.12 10.42 24.69
CA LEU A 176 -8.52 10.05 24.92
C LEU A 176 -9.42 11.27 24.71
N VAL A 177 -10.54 11.05 24.04
CA VAL A 177 -11.62 12.03 23.94
C VAL A 177 -12.92 11.36 24.33
N ILE A 178 -13.64 11.92 25.29
CA ILE A 178 -15.00 11.51 25.69
C ILE A 178 -15.96 12.60 25.17
N VAL A 179 -17.00 12.17 24.48
CA VAL A 179 -18.01 13.04 23.86
C VAL A 179 -19.36 12.79 24.53
N HIS A 180 -20.01 13.85 24.94
CA HIS A 180 -21.35 13.84 25.52
C HIS A 180 -22.30 14.71 24.70
N ALA A 181 -23.51 14.22 24.42
CA ALA A 181 -24.52 15.01 23.68
C ALA A 181 -25.06 16.16 24.55
N GLY A 182 -24.92 17.41 24.06
CA GLY A 182 -25.35 18.62 24.77
C GLY A 182 -24.26 19.28 25.61
N GLU A 183 -24.65 20.29 26.41
CA GLU A 183 -23.71 21.20 27.08
C GLU A 183 -23.10 20.63 28.38
N ASN A 184 -23.84 19.81 29.10
CA ASN A 184 -23.52 19.45 30.50
C ASN A 184 -22.99 18.01 30.64
N GLY A 185 -21.86 17.71 30.00
CA GLY A 185 -21.12 16.48 30.33
C GLY A 185 -20.48 16.59 31.72
N ASP A 186 -20.85 15.70 32.64
CA ASP A 186 -20.14 15.57 33.92
C ASP A 186 -18.95 14.61 33.78
N TYR A 187 -17.77 15.19 33.62
CA TYR A 187 -16.54 14.44 33.44
C TYR A 187 -15.76 14.18 34.74
N THR A 188 -16.32 14.57 35.91
CA THR A 188 -15.62 14.50 37.20
C THR A 188 -15.23 13.07 37.54
N GLN A 189 -16.15 12.11 37.31
CA GLN A 189 -15.89 10.70 37.58
C GLN A 189 -14.80 10.11 36.70
N TYR A 190 -14.81 10.48 35.38
CA TYR A 190 -13.78 10.04 34.44
C TYR A 190 -12.41 10.62 34.78
N SER A 191 -12.37 11.91 35.13
CA SER A 191 -11.15 12.57 35.55
C SER A 191 -10.54 11.93 36.80
N SER A 192 -11.36 11.65 37.82
CA SER A 192 -10.90 10.99 39.06
C SER A 192 -10.35 9.60 38.77
N PHE A 193 -11.07 8.79 38.00
CA PHE A 193 -10.67 7.45 37.61
C PHE A 193 -9.34 7.43 36.82
N LEU A 194 -9.18 8.33 35.87
CA LEU A 194 -7.96 8.41 35.06
C LEU A 194 -6.75 8.86 35.88
N ASN A 195 -6.91 9.90 36.69
CA ASN A 195 -5.84 10.41 37.54
C ASN A 195 -5.33 9.39 38.61
N GLU A 196 -6.16 8.41 38.97
CA GLU A 196 -5.75 7.33 39.89
C GLU A 196 -4.95 6.22 39.23
N ARG A 197 -5.06 6.05 37.89
CA ARG A 197 -4.53 4.88 37.15
C ARG A 197 -3.44 5.21 36.17
N ILE A 198 -3.43 6.42 35.64
CA ILE A 198 -2.48 6.87 34.62
C ILE A 198 -1.89 8.22 35.00
N ASP A 199 -0.71 8.50 34.44
CA ASP A 199 -0.08 9.82 34.58
C ASP A 199 -0.69 10.76 33.54
N VAL A 200 -1.62 11.61 33.99
CA VAL A 200 -2.33 12.57 33.13
C VAL A 200 -1.54 13.86 33.04
N ASP A 201 -0.98 14.14 31.87
CA ASP A 201 -0.21 15.38 31.63
C ASP A 201 -1.12 16.60 31.58
N ASN A 202 -2.18 16.51 30.78
CA ASN A 202 -3.16 17.58 30.60
C ASN A 202 -4.56 17.02 30.36
N GLN A 203 -5.56 17.73 30.85
CA GLN A 203 -6.97 17.43 30.61
C GLN A 203 -7.78 18.71 30.50
N TYR A 204 -8.79 18.71 29.64
CA TYR A 204 -9.64 19.87 29.42
C TYR A 204 -11.03 19.46 28.93
N SER A 205 -12.07 20.18 29.39
CA SER A 205 -13.44 20.00 28.92
C SER A 205 -13.94 21.26 28.24
N TYR A 206 -14.62 21.13 27.11
CA TYR A 206 -15.16 22.24 26.34
C TYR A 206 -16.43 21.80 25.58
N CYS A 207 -17.14 22.79 25.01
CA CYS A 207 -18.36 22.55 24.27
C CYS A 207 -18.29 23.18 22.90
N LEU A 208 -18.90 22.52 21.89
CA LEU A 208 -19.15 23.09 20.58
C LEU A 208 -20.59 23.56 20.47
N TYR A 209 -20.78 24.63 19.73
CA TYR A 209 -22.05 25.32 19.61
C TYR A 209 -22.49 25.43 18.15
N THR A 210 -23.79 25.69 17.93
CA THR A 210 -24.36 25.96 16.61
C THR A 210 -25.45 27.03 16.67
N ASP A 211 -25.54 27.80 15.65
CA ASP A 211 -26.68 28.70 15.39
C ASP A 211 -27.68 28.13 14.37
N LYS A 212 -27.47 26.87 13.96
CA LYS A 212 -28.22 26.13 12.94
C LYS A 212 -28.08 26.70 11.53
N THR A 213 -27.06 27.50 11.27
CA THR A 213 -26.66 27.85 9.89
C THR A 213 -25.96 26.70 9.19
N THR A 214 -25.96 26.74 7.86
CA THR A 214 -25.35 25.70 7.01
C THR A 214 -24.38 26.29 5.98
N GLN A 215 -24.02 27.54 6.11
CA GLN A 215 -23.28 28.28 5.08
C GLN A 215 -21.91 27.65 4.80
N PHE A 216 -21.13 27.38 5.84
CA PHE A 216 -19.81 26.74 5.72
C PHE A 216 -19.93 25.24 5.42
N THR A 217 -20.94 24.61 6.00
CA THR A 217 -21.23 23.19 5.77
C THR A 217 -21.61 22.92 4.32
N ASP A 218 -22.38 23.77 3.66
CA ASP A 218 -22.73 23.66 2.24
C ASP A 218 -21.52 23.83 1.33
N ILE A 219 -20.60 24.71 1.70
CA ILE A 219 -19.34 24.91 0.98
C ILE A 219 -18.46 23.66 1.13
N ARG A 220 -18.31 23.15 2.34
CA ARG A 220 -17.61 21.91 2.64
C ARG A 220 -18.17 20.74 1.83
N ASN A 221 -19.48 20.58 1.80
CA ASN A 221 -20.16 19.50 1.08
C ASN A 221 -19.90 19.55 -0.42
N ARG A 222 -19.90 20.75 -1.02
CA ARG A 222 -19.53 20.94 -2.43
C ARG A 222 -18.08 20.57 -2.70
N ALA A 223 -17.15 21.05 -1.87
CA ALA A 223 -15.72 20.75 -1.99
C ALA A 223 -15.44 19.24 -1.86
N LEU A 224 -16.10 18.58 -0.92
CA LEU A 224 -15.98 17.13 -0.69
C LEU A 224 -16.52 16.33 -1.87
N THR A 225 -17.68 16.70 -2.41
CA THR A 225 -18.28 16.07 -3.59
C THR A 225 -17.35 16.19 -4.81
N GLU A 226 -16.77 17.37 -5.02
CA GLU A 226 -15.85 17.63 -6.11
C GLU A 226 -14.56 16.81 -5.99
N TYR A 227 -14.01 16.71 -4.78
CA TYR A 227 -12.85 15.87 -4.50
C TYR A 227 -13.11 14.40 -4.82
N TRP A 228 -14.22 13.83 -4.32
CA TRP A 228 -14.54 12.42 -4.53
C TRP A 228 -14.85 12.11 -5.99
N ASN A 229 -15.53 13.01 -6.71
CA ASN A 229 -15.75 12.86 -8.14
C ASN A 229 -14.43 12.81 -8.91
N ARG A 230 -13.46 13.66 -8.57
CA ARG A 230 -12.11 13.63 -9.16
C ARG A 230 -11.34 12.33 -8.80
N ALA A 231 -11.54 11.82 -7.59
CA ALA A 231 -10.94 10.56 -7.14
C ALA A 231 -11.65 9.30 -7.71
N GLY A 232 -12.73 9.47 -8.47
CA GLY A 232 -13.50 8.36 -9.06
C GLY A 232 -14.42 7.64 -8.06
N LYS A 233 -14.66 8.20 -6.86
CA LYS A 233 -15.59 7.69 -5.87
C LYS A 233 -16.92 8.46 -6.02
N THR A 234 -17.98 7.78 -6.45
CA THR A 234 -19.34 8.35 -6.44
C THR A 234 -19.85 8.24 -5.00
N VAL A 235 -19.66 9.29 -4.23
CA VAL A 235 -20.23 9.42 -2.88
C VAL A 235 -21.35 10.43 -2.99
N SER A 236 -22.56 10.06 -2.60
CA SER A 236 -23.59 11.02 -2.28
C SER A 236 -23.22 11.59 -0.90
N VAL A 237 -23.05 12.90 -0.81
CA VAL A 237 -22.73 13.59 0.45
C VAL A 237 -23.78 13.29 1.53
N ASN A 238 -24.99 12.97 1.10
CA ASN A 238 -26.10 12.62 1.99
C ASN A 238 -26.00 11.20 2.60
N ASP A 239 -25.09 10.36 2.13
CA ASP A 239 -24.98 8.96 2.61
C ASP A 239 -24.31 8.86 4.00
N TYR A 240 -23.66 9.94 4.49
CA TYR A 240 -22.90 9.96 5.74
C TYR A 240 -23.05 11.28 6.52
N VAL A 241 -24.25 11.80 6.61
CA VAL A 241 -24.49 12.99 7.43
C VAL A 241 -24.70 12.55 8.88
N ILE A 242 -23.80 12.97 9.77
CA ILE A 242 -24.03 12.92 11.21
C ILE A 242 -25.05 14.01 11.52
N ALA A 243 -26.15 13.68 12.20
CA ALA A 243 -27.25 14.63 12.42
C ALA A 243 -26.80 15.93 13.10
N GLU A 244 -25.87 15.80 14.06
CA GLU A 244 -25.31 16.93 14.80
C GLU A 244 -24.37 17.80 13.95
N ASN A 245 -23.79 17.25 12.89
CA ASN A 245 -22.86 17.95 11.99
C ASN A 245 -23.53 18.44 10.69
N GLN A 246 -24.86 18.58 10.68
CA GLN A 246 -25.59 19.19 9.57
C GLN A 246 -25.42 20.70 9.53
N TYR A 247 -25.04 21.31 10.65
CA TYR A 247 -24.92 22.73 10.86
C TYR A 247 -23.48 23.17 11.04
N ASP A 248 -23.24 24.44 10.94
CA ASP A 248 -21.96 25.06 11.18
C ASP A 248 -21.60 24.95 12.68
N ALA A 249 -20.35 24.55 12.97
CA ALA A 249 -19.85 24.31 14.32
C ALA A 249 -18.99 25.50 14.79
N PHE A 250 -19.31 26.03 15.97
CA PHE A 250 -18.62 27.15 16.59
C PHE A 250 -17.92 26.71 17.89
N MET A 251 -16.73 27.31 18.15
CA MET A 251 -15.95 27.13 19.35
C MET A 251 -15.62 28.46 19.98
N LYS A 252 -15.63 28.54 21.32
CA LYS A 252 -15.15 29.72 22.05
C LYS A 252 -13.66 29.93 21.81
N TYR A 253 -13.29 31.19 21.67
CA TYR A 253 -11.88 31.53 21.53
C TYR A 253 -11.05 31.15 22.77
N SER A 254 -11.61 31.23 23.97
CA SER A 254 -10.95 30.79 25.20
C SER A 254 -10.66 29.27 25.17
N ASP A 255 -11.61 28.43 24.72
CA ASP A 255 -11.43 26.99 24.57
C ASP A 255 -10.37 26.68 23.51
N TYR A 256 -10.41 27.39 22.39
CA TYR A 256 -9.40 27.25 21.33
C TYR A 256 -7.98 27.54 21.81
N CYS A 257 -7.80 28.61 22.60
CA CYS A 257 -6.49 28.96 23.18
C CYS A 257 -5.98 27.86 24.12
N ASN A 258 -6.84 27.31 24.98
CA ASN A 258 -6.47 26.24 25.90
C ASN A 258 -6.08 24.96 25.16
N LEU A 259 -6.84 24.55 24.16
CA LEU A 259 -6.55 23.37 23.33
C LEU A 259 -5.23 23.55 22.54
N ARG A 260 -4.99 24.76 21.97
CA ARG A 260 -3.72 25.06 21.31
C ARG A 260 -2.53 24.99 22.28
N ALA A 261 -2.69 25.48 23.50
CA ALA A 261 -1.67 25.38 24.54
C ALA A 261 -1.35 23.92 24.89
N MET A 262 -2.38 23.09 25.05
CA MET A 262 -2.21 21.65 25.29
C MET A 262 -1.43 20.96 24.15
N LEU A 263 -1.69 21.36 22.92
CA LEU A 263 -1.02 20.80 21.74
C LEU A 263 0.36 21.41 21.44
N GLY A 264 0.82 22.37 22.27
CA GLY A 264 2.08 23.06 22.04
C GLY A 264 2.07 24.00 20.83
N LEU A 265 0.88 24.37 20.33
CA LEU A 265 0.71 25.26 19.20
C LEU A 265 0.79 26.74 19.64
N SER A 266 1.32 27.59 18.77
CA SER A 266 1.41 29.03 19.04
C SER A 266 0.03 29.66 19.23
N GLN A 267 -0.09 30.57 20.20
CA GLN A 267 -1.30 31.34 20.43
C GLN A 267 -1.53 32.35 19.31
N ILE A 268 -2.79 32.50 18.93
CA ILE A 268 -3.21 33.38 17.83
C ILE A 268 -4.12 34.48 18.45
N PRO A 269 -3.69 35.75 18.52
CA PRO A 269 -4.52 36.80 19.08
C PRO A 269 -5.76 37.00 18.19
N LEU A 270 -6.95 37.14 18.79
CA LEU A 270 -8.21 37.39 18.09
C LEU A 270 -8.84 38.69 18.64
N SER A 271 -9.32 39.56 17.75
CA SER A 271 -10.10 40.74 18.11
C SER A 271 -11.58 40.39 18.23
N GLU A 272 -12.34 41.24 18.92
CA GLU A 272 -13.79 41.03 19.12
C GLU A 272 -14.64 41.05 17.83
N GLU A 273 -14.10 41.62 16.75
CA GLU A 273 -14.71 41.69 15.42
C GLU A 273 -14.16 40.67 14.43
N GLN A 274 -13.41 39.68 14.91
CA GLN A 274 -12.77 38.70 14.06
C GLN A 274 -13.16 37.28 14.45
N TYR A 275 -13.05 36.36 13.46
CA TYR A 275 -13.15 34.94 13.68
C TYR A 275 -12.01 34.21 12.97
N ILE A 276 -11.76 32.96 13.36
CA ILE A 276 -10.77 32.07 12.77
C ILE A 276 -11.47 30.81 12.26
N ILE A 277 -11.07 30.27 11.12
CA ILE A 277 -11.47 28.95 10.69
C ILE A 277 -10.32 27.99 10.95
N HIS A 278 -10.59 26.91 11.66
CA HIS A 278 -9.66 25.78 11.75
C HIS A 278 -10.24 24.60 11.00
N CYS A 279 -9.59 24.14 9.92
CA CYS A 279 -10.15 23.16 9.02
C CYS A 279 -9.13 22.12 8.54
N LEU A 280 -9.63 21.05 7.93
CA LEU A 280 -8.76 20.11 7.22
C LEU A 280 -8.11 20.77 6.00
N PRO A 281 -6.88 20.36 5.64
CA PRO A 281 -6.09 21.03 4.60
C PRO A 281 -6.79 21.18 3.25
N TYR A 282 -7.69 20.24 2.87
CA TYR A 282 -8.38 20.28 1.59
C TYR A 282 -9.40 21.42 1.46
N LEU A 283 -9.85 21.98 2.60
CA LEU A 283 -10.83 23.09 2.65
C LEU A 283 -10.16 24.46 2.62
N LYS A 284 -8.86 24.55 2.92
CA LYS A 284 -8.16 25.82 3.07
C LYS A 284 -8.35 26.75 1.86
N ASP A 285 -8.01 26.26 0.67
CA ASP A 285 -8.12 27.07 -0.56
C ASP A 285 -9.57 27.43 -0.90
N THR A 286 -10.52 26.57 -0.54
CA THR A 286 -11.94 26.80 -0.75
C THR A 286 -12.44 27.95 0.12
N PHE A 287 -12.08 27.98 1.39
CA PHE A 287 -12.49 29.03 2.32
C PHE A 287 -11.77 30.38 2.07
N ILE A 288 -10.49 30.36 1.70
CA ILE A 288 -9.74 31.58 1.34
C ILE A 288 -10.41 32.32 0.16
N ASN A 289 -10.85 31.57 -0.84
CA ASN A 289 -11.40 32.13 -2.07
C ASN A 289 -12.80 32.71 -1.91
N LEU A 290 -13.50 32.41 -0.82
CA LEU A 290 -14.93 32.80 -0.67
C LEU A 290 -15.16 34.07 0.15
N GLN A 291 -14.15 34.58 0.88
CA GLN A 291 -14.27 35.78 1.74
C GLN A 291 -15.60 35.81 2.49
N ILE A 292 -15.90 34.76 3.24
CA ILE A 292 -17.18 34.60 3.92
C ILE A 292 -17.19 35.52 5.12
N GLU A 293 -18.24 36.31 5.24
CA GLU A 293 -18.52 37.13 6.42
C GLU A 293 -19.53 36.38 7.31
N GLU A 294 -19.19 36.19 8.59
CA GLU A 294 -20.06 35.59 9.58
C GLU A 294 -20.69 36.71 10.43
N GLY A 295 -21.92 37.08 10.10
CA GLY A 295 -22.59 38.22 10.72
C GLY A 295 -21.78 39.51 10.57
N SER A 296 -21.35 40.10 11.71
CA SER A 296 -20.49 41.29 11.74
C SER A 296 -18.99 40.97 11.83
N LEU A 297 -18.61 39.67 11.86
CA LEU A 297 -17.24 39.25 12.06
C LEU A 297 -16.50 39.08 10.72
N VAL A 298 -15.22 39.41 10.72
CA VAL A 298 -14.31 39.25 9.57
C VAL A 298 -13.38 38.09 9.80
N CYS A 299 -13.19 37.23 8.80
CA CYS A 299 -12.22 36.13 8.89
C CYS A 299 -10.80 36.67 8.99
N LYS A 300 -10.11 36.33 10.07
CA LYS A 300 -8.73 36.72 10.30
C LYS A 300 -7.76 35.83 9.52
N ASP A 301 -7.87 34.52 9.67
CA ASP A 301 -6.98 33.54 9.03
C ASP A 301 -7.59 32.14 9.08
N ILE A 302 -7.01 31.20 8.30
CA ILE A 302 -7.44 29.82 8.19
C ILE A 302 -6.29 28.90 8.53
N PHE A 303 -6.45 28.09 9.59
CA PHE A 303 -5.45 27.17 10.11
C PHE A 303 -5.78 25.72 9.75
N THR A 304 -4.75 24.90 9.56
CA THR A 304 -4.88 23.50 9.10
C THR A 304 -3.95 22.54 9.88
N GLU A 305 -3.49 22.95 11.04
CA GLU A 305 -2.72 22.09 11.94
C GLU A 305 -3.60 20.93 12.44
N ALA A 306 -3.01 19.87 12.98
CA ALA A 306 -3.78 18.78 13.59
C ALA A 306 -4.49 19.29 14.85
N PHE A 307 -5.82 19.27 14.85
CA PHE A 307 -6.65 19.87 15.90
C PHE A 307 -7.92 19.06 16.19
N SER A 308 -7.90 17.74 16.01
CA SER A 308 -9.05 16.86 16.26
C SER A 308 -10.28 17.10 15.36
N GLN A 309 -10.07 17.43 14.08
CA GLN A 309 -11.15 17.54 13.09
C GLN A 309 -11.49 16.22 12.40
N TYR A 310 -11.03 15.11 12.92
CA TYR A 310 -11.26 13.80 12.33
C TYR A 310 -12.05 12.91 13.29
N GLY A 311 -12.95 12.10 12.76
CA GLY A 311 -13.66 11.08 13.52
C GLY A 311 -15.14 11.31 13.75
N GLY A 312 -15.73 12.29 13.10
CA GLY A 312 -17.18 12.52 13.11
C GLY A 312 -17.67 13.40 14.25
N TYR A 313 -17.11 13.27 15.43
CA TYR A 313 -17.38 14.10 16.61
C TYR A 313 -16.10 14.73 17.15
N GLY A 314 -15.20 15.15 16.26
CA GLY A 314 -14.06 15.97 16.62
C GLY A 314 -14.47 17.43 16.75
N ASN A 315 -13.52 18.33 16.55
CA ASN A 315 -13.79 19.78 16.57
C ASN A 315 -14.54 20.22 15.30
N GLY A 316 -15.86 20.00 15.26
CA GLY A 316 -16.70 20.39 14.14
C GLY A 316 -16.54 19.56 12.86
N GLN A 317 -16.16 18.31 12.94
CA GLN A 317 -15.95 17.43 11.78
C GLN A 317 -14.70 17.84 10.94
N ASP A 318 -14.91 18.52 9.80
CA ASP A 318 -13.82 18.91 8.90
C ASP A 318 -13.32 20.34 9.16
N PHE A 319 -14.11 21.13 9.86
CA PHE A 319 -13.81 22.51 10.22
C PHE A 319 -14.53 22.93 11.50
N VAL A 320 -14.01 23.94 12.15
CA VAL A 320 -14.66 24.65 13.26
C VAL A 320 -14.43 26.15 13.10
N ILE A 321 -15.42 26.93 13.43
CA ILE A 321 -15.39 28.39 13.41
C ILE A 321 -15.10 28.87 14.83
N VAL A 322 -13.98 29.54 15.04
CA VAL A 322 -13.58 30.05 16.35
C VAL A 322 -14.01 31.53 16.45
N VAL A 323 -14.87 31.82 17.40
CA VAL A 323 -15.44 33.15 17.59
C VAL A 323 -15.16 33.67 19.00
N PRO A 324 -15.19 35.00 19.23
CA PRO A 324 -15.10 35.55 20.58
C PRO A 324 -16.17 34.98 21.51
N ASP A 325 -15.84 34.79 22.77
CA ASP A 325 -16.68 34.07 23.75
C ASP A 325 -18.08 34.69 23.94
N HIS A 326 -18.21 36.00 23.73
CA HIS A 326 -19.50 36.69 23.86
C HIS A 326 -20.46 36.36 22.71
N TYR A 327 -19.95 35.97 21.55
CA TYR A 327 -20.75 35.67 20.35
C TYR A 327 -21.60 34.39 20.51
N ILE A 328 -21.15 33.45 21.34
CA ILE A 328 -21.81 32.14 21.54
C ILE A 328 -23.05 32.22 22.44
N LYS A 329 -23.30 33.33 23.15
CA LYS A 329 -24.39 33.43 24.13
C LYS A 329 -25.79 33.07 23.62
N ASN A 330 -26.02 33.17 22.33
CA ASN A 330 -27.31 32.90 21.69
C ASN A 330 -27.31 31.59 20.88
N MET A 331 -26.24 30.82 20.94
CA MET A 331 -26.11 29.55 20.22
C MET A 331 -26.54 28.36 21.08
N GLU A 332 -26.98 27.30 20.44
CA GLU A 332 -27.28 26.02 21.10
C GLU A 332 -26.03 25.16 21.19
N ALA A 333 -25.88 24.46 22.32
CA ALA A 333 -24.81 23.49 22.47
C ALA A 333 -25.06 22.24 21.60
N MET A 334 -24.08 21.86 20.78
CA MET A 334 -24.11 20.64 19.97
C MET A 334 -23.75 19.43 20.82
N TYR A 335 -22.55 19.44 21.35
CA TYR A 335 -21.99 18.41 22.22
C TYR A 335 -20.80 18.94 22.99
N SER A 336 -20.53 18.34 24.13
CA SER A 336 -19.35 18.62 24.96
C SER A 336 -18.30 17.54 24.80
N LEU A 337 -17.04 17.94 24.95
CA LEU A 337 -15.88 17.06 24.82
C LEU A 337 -14.99 17.18 26.06
N TYR A 338 -14.45 16.04 26.47
CA TYR A 338 -13.39 15.97 27.47
C TYR A 338 -12.16 15.32 26.82
N VAL A 339 -11.07 16.06 26.77
CA VAL A 339 -9.83 15.63 26.14
C VAL A 339 -8.75 15.39 27.17
N VAL A 340 -7.95 14.36 26.96
CA VAL A 340 -6.87 13.94 27.85
C VAL A 340 -5.60 13.69 27.05
N GLN A 341 -4.48 14.15 27.59
CA GLN A 341 -3.14 13.80 27.14
C GLN A 341 -2.42 13.04 28.25
N SER A 342 -1.74 11.95 27.91
CA SER A 342 -1.00 11.10 28.82
C SER A 342 0.14 10.42 28.08
N GLU A 343 1.31 10.28 28.72
CA GLU A 343 2.39 9.44 28.20
C GLU A 343 2.14 7.94 28.45
N THR A 344 1.19 7.62 29.31
CA THR A 344 0.85 6.24 29.68
C THR A 344 -0.27 5.70 28.78
N VAL A 345 -0.14 4.46 28.32
CA VAL A 345 -1.18 3.79 27.52
C VAL A 345 -2.43 3.58 28.37
N ILE A 346 -3.56 4.06 27.86
CA ILE A 346 -4.86 3.94 28.52
C ILE A 346 -5.48 2.59 28.14
N ASP A 347 -5.80 1.75 29.14
CA ASP A 347 -6.55 0.51 28.92
C ASP A 347 -8.05 0.80 28.91
N MET A 348 -8.63 0.81 27.69
CA MET A 348 -10.05 1.07 27.50
C MET A 348 -10.95 -0.01 28.10
N SER A 349 -10.47 -1.23 28.28
CA SER A 349 -11.25 -2.31 28.89
C SER A 349 -11.53 -2.05 30.37
N GLU A 350 -10.64 -1.38 31.08
CA GLU A 350 -10.86 -0.95 32.45
C GLU A 350 -11.90 0.18 32.53
N LEU A 351 -11.81 1.15 31.60
CA LEU A 351 -12.78 2.24 31.52
C LEU A 351 -14.19 1.72 31.20
N GLU A 352 -14.32 0.80 30.25
CA GLU A 352 -15.61 0.20 29.88
C GLU A 352 -16.22 -0.66 31.02
N ASN A 353 -15.39 -1.32 31.79
CA ASN A 353 -15.85 -2.12 32.96
C ASN A 353 -16.34 -1.23 34.10
N GLU A 354 -15.65 -0.13 34.37
CA GLU A 354 -16.04 0.81 35.45
C GLU A 354 -17.24 1.67 35.05
N PHE A 355 -17.27 2.09 33.77
CA PHE A 355 -18.32 2.95 33.24
C PHE A 355 -19.03 2.28 32.03
N PRO A 356 -19.98 1.32 32.32
CA PRO A 356 -20.67 0.61 31.23
C PRO A 356 -21.52 1.50 30.30
N GLN A 357 -21.80 2.73 30.72
CA GLN A 357 -22.49 3.76 29.92
C GLN A 357 -21.60 4.36 28.83
N VAL A 358 -20.27 4.30 29.00
CA VAL A 358 -19.31 4.82 28.01
C VAL A 358 -19.10 3.79 26.91
N ARG A 359 -19.29 4.19 25.66
CA ARG A 359 -19.22 3.30 24.49
C ARG A 359 -18.19 3.80 23.48
N PRO A 360 -17.48 2.89 22.79
CA PRO A 360 -16.61 3.31 21.70
C PRO A 360 -17.43 3.99 20.59
N LEU A 361 -16.95 5.11 20.08
CA LEU A 361 -17.64 5.91 19.06
C LEU A 361 -17.95 5.11 17.78
N ASN A 362 -17.19 4.05 17.48
CA ASN A 362 -17.39 3.18 16.31
C ASN A 362 -18.59 2.23 16.44
N SER A 363 -19.14 2.04 17.63
CA SER A 363 -20.30 1.17 17.90
C SER A 363 -21.66 1.84 17.71
N ASN A 364 -21.70 2.97 17.04
CA ASN A 364 -22.84 3.87 16.97
C ASN A 364 -24.10 3.25 16.39
N VAL A 365 -25.21 3.57 17.04
CA VAL A 365 -26.55 3.27 16.57
C VAL A 365 -26.79 4.01 15.25
N VAL A 366 -27.02 3.23 14.22
CA VAL A 366 -27.41 3.72 12.91
C VAL A 366 -28.94 3.79 12.90
N ALA A 367 -29.51 5.00 12.97
CA ALA A 367 -30.92 5.19 12.71
C ALA A 367 -31.15 5.28 11.20
N SER A 368 -31.97 4.38 10.64
CA SER A 368 -32.42 4.49 9.26
C SER A 368 -33.51 5.55 9.19
N GLY A 369 -33.22 6.68 8.55
CA GLY A 369 -34.21 7.71 8.25
C GLY A 369 -35.22 7.21 7.19
N GLU A 370 -36.40 7.81 7.13
CA GLU A 370 -37.47 7.47 6.16
C GLU A 370 -37.04 7.54 4.68
N ASN A 371 -35.91 8.19 4.38
CA ASN A 371 -35.35 8.32 3.03
C ASN A 371 -34.21 7.37 2.71
N GLY A 372 -33.96 6.33 3.52
CA GLY A 372 -32.91 5.35 3.29
C GLY A 372 -31.48 5.82 3.63
N TYR A 373 -31.36 7.00 4.25
CA TYR A 373 -30.06 7.51 4.74
C TYR A 373 -29.76 7.00 6.14
N THR A 374 -28.55 6.57 6.35
CA THR A 374 -28.03 6.16 7.66
C THR A 374 -27.53 7.41 8.40
N THR A 375 -28.32 7.90 9.34
CA THR A 375 -27.92 9.02 10.19
C THR A 375 -27.32 8.48 11.47
N LYS A 376 -26.09 8.84 11.80
CA LYS A 376 -25.49 8.56 13.10
C LYS A 376 -25.95 9.66 14.06
N ILE A 377 -26.63 9.30 15.13
CA ILE A 377 -27.10 10.21 16.17
C ILE A 377 -26.37 9.82 17.46
N LEU A 378 -25.82 10.82 18.18
CA LEU A 378 -25.40 10.62 19.56
C LEU A 378 -26.67 10.38 20.40
N ASP A 379 -26.86 9.13 20.80
CA ASP A 379 -27.87 8.81 21.79
C ASP A 379 -27.48 9.42 23.15
N LYS A 380 -28.42 9.55 24.08
CA LYS A 380 -28.12 10.07 25.43
C LYS A 380 -27.11 9.13 26.12
N GLY A 381 -25.85 9.45 26.03
CA GLY A 381 -24.75 8.66 26.60
C GLY A 381 -23.41 9.27 26.28
N ASP A 382 -22.37 8.72 26.89
CA ASP A 382 -21.01 9.14 26.67
C ASP A 382 -20.34 8.19 25.68
N TYR A 383 -19.62 8.77 24.75
CA TYR A 383 -18.86 8.04 23.74
C TYR A 383 -17.39 8.40 23.85
N TYR A 384 -16.52 7.47 23.58
CA TYR A 384 -15.09 7.74 23.57
C TYR A 384 -14.43 7.36 22.25
N TYR A 385 -13.37 8.04 21.92
CA TYR A 385 -12.39 7.60 20.95
C TYR A 385 -10.98 7.87 21.47
N THR A 386 -10.05 7.08 20.99
CA THR A 386 -8.68 7.07 21.47
C THR A 386 -7.74 7.55 20.36
N GLY A 387 -6.74 8.33 20.73
CA GLY A 387 -5.77 8.92 19.83
C GLY A 387 -4.43 8.20 19.80
N LYS A 388 -3.36 8.96 19.92
CA LYS A 388 -1.99 8.57 19.64
C LYS A 388 -1.47 7.38 20.46
N LEU A 389 -1.81 7.29 21.75
CA LEU A 389 -1.28 6.27 22.66
C LEU A 389 -2.22 5.07 22.88
N ALA A 390 -3.37 5.07 22.21
CA ALA A 390 -4.27 3.94 22.33
C ALA A 390 -3.67 2.67 21.72
N SER A 391 -3.74 1.57 22.45
CA SER A 391 -3.25 0.27 22.02
C SER A 391 -3.98 -0.28 20.78
N THR A 392 -5.22 0.14 20.53
CA THR A 392 -6.10 -0.41 19.49
C THR A 392 -5.73 -0.04 18.05
N PRO A 393 -5.50 1.25 17.67
CA PRO A 393 -5.11 1.57 16.30
C PRO A 393 -3.73 1.03 15.95
N THR A 394 -2.78 1.12 16.89
CA THR A 394 -1.41 0.63 16.69
C THR A 394 -1.36 -0.89 16.58
N SER A 395 -2.13 -1.62 17.39
CA SER A 395 -2.19 -3.08 17.34
C SER A 395 -2.88 -3.58 16.07
N GLN A 396 -3.94 -2.93 15.60
CA GLN A 396 -4.57 -3.26 14.31
C GLN A 396 -3.64 -2.99 13.13
N ALA A 397 -2.88 -1.90 13.16
CA ALA A 397 -1.86 -1.61 12.16
C ALA A 397 -0.78 -2.70 12.10
N ILE A 398 -0.27 -3.11 13.24
CA ILE A 398 0.75 -4.17 13.34
C ILE A 398 0.21 -5.49 12.81
N LEU A 399 -1.05 -5.84 13.07
CA LEU A 399 -1.69 -7.06 12.58
C LEU A 399 -1.74 -7.15 11.04
N ILE A 400 -1.76 -6.02 10.33
CA ILE A 400 -1.76 -5.97 8.86
C ILE A 400 -0.34 -5.80 8.31
N ILE A 401 0.42 -4.87 8.87
CA ILE A 401 1.76 -4.50 8.37
C ILE A 401 2.76 -5.65 8.54
N LEU A 402 2.76 -6.32 9.70
CA LEU A 402 3.72 -7.37 10.01
C LEU A 402 3.56 -8.61 9.10
N PRO A 403 2.35 -9.16 8.86
CA PRO A 403 2.19 -10.25 7.89
C PRO A 403 2.54 -9.85 6.46
N LEU A 404 2.23 -8.62 6.01
CA LEU A 404 2.62 -8.15 4.67
C LEU A 404 4.14 -8.04 4.52
N CYS A 405 4.82 -7.50 5.53
CA CYS A 405 6.27 -7.41 5.56
C CYS A 405 6.90 -8.81 5.54
N TYR A 406 6.43 -9.73 6.37
CA TYR A 406 6.88 -11.12 6.39
C TYR A 406 6.64 -11.81 5.04
N LEU A 407 5.47 -11.65 4.46
CA LEU A 407 5.11 -12.23 3.16
C LEU A 407 6.03 -11.72 2.05
N SER A 408 6.33 -10.40 2.03
CA SER A 408 7.26 -9.80 1.06
C SER A 408 8.65 -10.41 1.16
N LEU A 409 9.15 -10.62 2.38
CA LEU A 409 10.44 -11.23 2.65
C LEU A 409 10.48 -12.69 2.18
N VAL A 410 9.47 -13.47 2.53
CA VAL A 410 9.39 -14.90 2.14
C VAL A 410 9.31 -15.05 0.62
N ILE A 411 8.43 -14.33 -0.05
CA ILE A 411 8.30 -14.37 -1.52
C ILE A 411 9.59 -13.90 -2.19
N GLY A 412 10.23 -12.86 -1.65
CA GLY A 412 11.51 -12.35 -2.13
C GLY A 412 12.62 -13.41 -2.05
N ILE A 413 12.76 -14.08 -0.90
CA ILE A 413 13.74 -15.17 -0.72
C ILE A 413 13.45 -16.33 -1.67
N ILE A 414 12.19 -16.77 -1.77
CA ILE A 414 11.81 -17.87 -2.68
C ILE A 414 12.19 -17.52 -4.13
N SER A 415 11.92 -16.29 -4.55
CA SER A 415 12.25 -15.81 -5.90
C SER A 415 13.75 -15.87 -6.19
N ILE A 416 14.54 -15.41 -5.23
CA ILE A 416 16.01 -15.42 -5.29
C ILE A 416 16.54 -16.86 -5.35
N VAL A 417 16.01 -17.76 -4.51
CA VAL A 417 16.42 -19.17 -4.47
C VAL A 417 16.08 -19.87 -5.79
N ILE A 418 14.89 -19.65 -6.34
CA ILE A 418 14.52 -20.24 -7.64
C ILE A 418 15.47 -19.78 -8.73
N LEU A 419 15.80 -18.49 -8.77
CA LEU A 419 16.73 -17.93 -9.74
C LEU A 419 18.15 -18.50 -9.56
N ALA A 420 18.62 -18.63 -8.30
CA ALA A 420 19.91 -19.23 -7.97
C ALA A 420 20.01 -20.69 -8.44
N VAL A 421 19.00 -21.51 -8.11
CA VAL A 421 18.95 -22.92 -8.53
C VAL A 421 18.94 -23.03 -10.05
N GLN A 422 18.20 -22.18 -10.73
CA GLN A 422 18.15 -22.15 -12.18
C GLN A 422 19.51 -21.82 -12.80
N LEU A 423 20.22 -20.82 -12.27
CA LEU A 423 21.58 -20.48 -12.70
C LEU A 423 22.57 -21.60 -12.43
N LEU A 424 22.55 -22.20 -11.23
CA LEU A 424 23.47 -23.29 -10.85
C LEU A 424 23.30 -24.52 -11.75
N THR A 425 22.08 -24.85 -12.15
CA THR A 425 21.84 -25.98 -13.08
C THR A 425 22.46 -25.73 -14.46
N GLU A 426 22.69 -24.47 -14.82
CA GLU A 426 23.26 -24.08 -16.11
C GLU A 426 24.76 -23.90 -16.10
N VAL A 427 25.39 -23.67 -14.93
CA VAL A 427 26.83 -23.39 -14.80
C VAL A 427 27.67 -24.45 -15.51
N LYS A 428 27.37 -25.73 -15.33
CA LYS A 428 28.13 -26.82 -15.99
C LYS A 428 28.07 -26.75 -17.53
N THR A 429 26.92 -26.42 -18.07
CA THR A 429 26.73 -26.30 -19.52
C THR A 429 27.41 -25.05 -20.08
N ILE A 430 27.30 -23.95 -19.36
CA ILE A 430 27.96 -22.70 -19.70
C ILE A 430 29.48 -22.91 -19.67
N LYS A 431 30.01 -23.48 -18.61
CA LYS A 431 31.45 -23.80 -18.46
C LYS A 431 31.97 -24.61 -19.65
N ARG A 432 31.30 -25.71 -20.02
CA ARG A 432 31.68 -26.53 -21.17
C ARG A 432 31.70 -25.72 -22.47
N GLN A 433 30.74 -24.83 -22.69
CA GLN A 433 30.70 -23.99 -23.88
C GLN A 433 31.84 -22.96 -23.91
N TYR A 434 32.18 -22.39 -22.75
CA TYR A 434 33.32 -21.49 -22.60
C TYR A 434 34.66 -22.18 -22.79
N ASP A 435 34.81 -23.42 -22.29
CA ASP A 435 36.02 -24.25 -22.50
C ASP A 435 36.23 -24.49 -24.00
N VAL A 436 35.19 -24.83 -24.75
CA VAL A 436 35.26 -24.99 -26.22
C VAL A 436 35.67 -23.68 -26.91
N MET A 437 35.11 -22.54 -26.51
CA MET A 437 35.49 -21.26 -27.10
C MET A 437 36.94 -20.88 -26.79
N ARG A 438 37.42 -21.25 -25.62
CA ARG A 438 38.83 -21.07 -25.22
C ARG A 438 39.76 -21.93 -26.05
N THR A 439 39.42 -23.19 -26.29
CA THR A 439 40.24 -24.09 -27.15
C THR A 439 40.26 -23.61 -28.60
N LEU A 440 39.28 -22.83 -29.03
CA LEU A 440 39.25 -22.16 -30.34
C LEU A 440 40.09 -20.86 -30.41
N GLY A 441 40.83 -20.52 -29.30
CA GLY A 441 41.77 -19.38 -29.32
C GLY A 441 41.17 -18.04 -28.92
N ASN A 442 39.96 -17.99 -28.33
CA ASN A 442 39.40 -16.73 -27.85
C ASN A 442 40.14 -16.24 -26.59
N GLU A 443 40.44 -14.95 -26.54
CA GLU A 443 41.07 -14.29 -25.41
C GLU A 443 40.17 -14.34 -24.15
N VAL A 444 40.76 -14.45 -22.97
CA VAL A 444 40.03 -14.49 -21.69
C VAL A 444 39.21 -13.25 -21.47
N VAL A 445 39.70 -12.07 -21.89
CA VAL A 445 38.98 -10.79 -21.76
C VAL A 445 37.67 -10.79 -22.55
N VAL A 446 37.66 -11.38 -23.75
CA VAL A 446 36.45 -11.50 -24.57
C VAL A 446 35.45 -12.46 -23.92
N LEU A 447 35.94 -13.56 -23.37
CA LEU A 447 35.12 -14.55 -22.65
C LEU A 447 34.48 -13.94 -21.39
N GLU A 448 35.22 -13.15 -20.62
CA GLU A 448 34.68 -12.44 -19.46
C GLU A 448 33.58 -11.46 -19.82
N LYS A 449 33.78 -10.70 -20.90
CA LYS A 449 32.75 -9.78 -21.41
C LYS A 449 31.48 -10.54 -21.80
N MET A 450 31.62 -11.65 -22.52
CA MET A 450 30.48 -12.49 -22.92
C MET A 450 29.74 -13.04 -21.71
N LEU A 451 30.46 -13.50 -20.69
CA LEU A 451 29.87 -14.01 -19.45
C LEU A 451 29.07 -12.92 -18.73
N ARG A 452 29.64 -11.72 -18.64
CA ARG A 452 28.95 -10.57 -18.00
C ARG A 452 27.67 -10.19 -18.76
N GLU A 453 27.71 -10.14 -20.08
CA GLU A 453 26.52 -9.87 -20.92
C GLU A 453 25.46 -10.96 -20.74
N HIS A 454 25.87 -12.24 -20.66
CA HIS A 454 24.96 -13.36 -20.44
C HIS A 454 24.28 -13.29 -19.07
N ILE A 455 25.05 -13.07 -18.01
CA ILE A 455 24.53 -12.92 -16.64
C ILE A 455 23.58 -11.72 -16.57
N PHE A 456 23.99 -10.56 -17.10
CA PHE A 456 23.15 -9.37 -17.11
C PHE A 456 21.79 -9.62 -17.78
N LEU A 457 21.78 -10.28 -18.95
CA LEU A 457 20.54 -10.59 -19.66
C LEU A 457 19.62 -11.49 -18.82
N TYR A 458 20.21 -12.44 -18.12
CA TYR A 458 19.49 -13.38 -17.28
C TYR A 458 18.79 -12.74 -16.09
N PHE A 459 19.46 -11.75 -15.48
CA PHE A 459 18.90 -10.99 -14.38
C PHE A 459 17.92 -9.89 -14.84
N ALA A 460 18.25 -9.17 -15.91
CA ALA A 460 17.43 -8.06 -16.38
C ALA A 460 16.08 -8.52 -16.94
N LEU A 461 16.02 -9.68 -17.57
CA LEU A 461 14.84 -10.14 -18.29
C LEU A 461 13.60 -10.33 -17.40
N PRO A 462 13.64 -11.01 -16.25
CA PRO A 462 12.48 -11.13 -15.36
C PRO A 462 12.22 -9.85 -14.56
N LEU A 463 13.25 -9.02 -14.34
CA LEU A 463 13.16 -7.81 -13.53
C LEU A 463 12.34 -6.72 -14.22
N ILE A 464 12.63 -6.42 -15.48
CA ILE A 464 12.02 -5.27 -16.19
C ILE A 464 10.49 -5.37 -16.24
N PRO A 465 9.88 -6.48 -16.69
CA PRO A 465 8.41 -6.61 -16.68
C PRO A 465 7.83 -6.56 -15.27
N ALA A 466 8.52 -7.12 -14.26
CA ALA A 466 8.09 -7.08 -12.88
C ALA A 466 8.04 -5.66 -12.32
N LEU A 467 9.04 -4.82 -12.61
CA LEU A 467 9.05 -3.42 -12.21
C LEU A 467 7.89 -2.64 -12.84
N VAL A 468 7.63 -2.83 -14.14
CA VAL A 468 6.56 -2.12 -14.84
C VAL A 468 5.18 -2.53 -14.31
N ILE A 469 4.90 -3.83 -14.27
CA ILE A 469 3.60 -4.35 -13.84
C ILE A 469 3.39 -4.14 -12.35
N GLY A 470 4.43 -4.35 -11.54
CA GLY A 470 4.41 -4.08 -10.11
C GLY A 470 4.06 -2.62 -9.80
N SER A 471 4.66 -1.67 -10.53
CA SER A 471 4.34 -0.23 -10.39
C SER A 471 2.89 0.08 -10.77
N CYS A 472 2.37 -0.50 -11.85
CA CYS A 472 0.98 -0.30 -12.27
C CYS A 472 -0.01 -0.86 -11.24
N LEU A 473 0.23 -2.08 -10.75
CA LEU A 473 -0.58 -2.72 -9.73
C LEU A 473 -0.55 -1.93 -8.42
N LEU A 474 0.65 -1.55 -7.99
CA LEU A 474 0.84 -0.81 -6.75
C LEU A 474 0.17 0.57 -6.80
N LYS A 475 0.25 1.28 -7.95
CA LYS A 475 -0.47 2.54 -8.14
C LYS A 475 -1.97 2.38 -7.88
N THR A 476 -2.57 1.35 -8.48
CA THR A 476 -4.02 1.12 -8.37
C THR A 476 -4.42 0.71 -6.96
N LEU A 477 -3.69 -0.25 -6.35
CA LEU A 477 -3.98 -0.74 -5.01
C LEU A 477 -3.78 0.35 -3.95
N SER A 478 -2.70 1.13 -4.05
CA SER A 478 -2.46 2.25 -3.13
C SER A 478 -3.51 3.34 -3.28
N HIS A 479 -3.90 3.68 -4.51
CA HIS A 479 -4.98 4.63 -4.76
C HIS A 479 -6.28 4.17 -4.11
N THR A 480 -6.67 2.91 -4.33
CA THR A 480 -7.88 2.32 -3.72
C THR A 480 -7.80 2.33 -2.21
N LEU A 481 -6.64 1.96 -1.64
CA LEU A 481 -6.43 1.98 -0.20
C LEU A 481 -6.60 3.38 0.38
N PHE A 482 -5.91 4.38 -0.16
CA PHE A 482 -5.97 5.75 0.34
C PHE A 482 -7.36 6.38 0.20
N VAL A 483 -8.07 6.09 -0.89
CA VAL A 483 -9.44 6.57 -1.12
C VAL A 483 -10.46 5.85 -0.24
N ALA A 484 -10.24 4.57 0.08
CA ALA A 484 -11.15 3.79 0.92
C ALA A 484 -10.92 3.96 2.41
N SER A 485 -9.72 4.40 2.82
CA SER A 485 -9.34 4.46 4.25
C SER A 485 -10.02 5.60 5.02
N TYR A 486 -10.45 6.64 4.32
CA TYR A 486 -11.03 7.82 4.96
C TYR A 486 -12.25 8.32 4.19
N ASP A 487 -13.24 8.83 4.92
CA ASP A 487 -14.44 9.44 4.34
C ASP A 487 -14.21 10.90 3.91
N VAL A 488 -13.07 11.47 4.32
CA VAL A 488 -12.67 12.85 3.99
C VAL A 488 -11.26 12.88 3.38
N PRO A 489 -10.92 13.91 2.59
CA PRO A 489 -9.61 14.06 1.98
C PRO A 489 -8.51 14.42 2.99
N VAL A 490 -7.89 13.42 3.57
CA VAL A 490 -6.82 13.58 4.57
C VAL A 490 -5.46 13.86 3.95
N PHE A 491 -5.24 13.39 2.72
CA PHE A 491 -3.97 13.51 2.03
C PHE A 491 -3.96 14.70 1.06
N ASN A 492 -3.12 15.69 1.30
CA ASN A 492 -3.03 16.92 0.48
C ASN A 492 -2.68 16.65 -0.99
N ASN A 493 -1.78 15.69 -1.26
CA ASN A 493 -1.29 15.35 -2.59
C ASN A 493 -1.23 13.83 -2.79
N LEU A 494 -2.38 13.21 -3.04
CA LEU A 494 -2.51 11.77 -3.22
C LEU A 494 -1.59 11.21 -4.32
N THR A 495 -1.43 11.94 -5.44
CA THR A 495 -0.54 11.52 -6.54
C THR A 495 0.93 11.47 -6.13
N VAL A 496 1.40 12.46 -5.37
CA VAL A 496 2.77 12.50 -4.85
C VAL A 496 3.00 11.38 -3.85
N LEU A 497 2.04 11.15 -2.96
CA LEU A 497 2.12 10.08 -1.96
C LEU A 497 2.22 8.70 -2.63
N ILE A 498 1.36 8.42 -3.60
CA ILE A 498 1.41 7.17 -4.37
C ILE A 498 2.75 7.04 -5.11
N ALA A 499 3.26 8.12 -5.70
CA ALA A 499 4.56 8.09 -6.38
C ALA A 499 5.70 7.77 -5.40
N LEU A 500 5.68 8.31 -4.18
CA LEU A 500 6.64 8.01 -3.12
C LEU A 500 6.57 6.54 -2.67
N VAL A 501 5.36 6.00 -2.50
CA VAL A 501 5.15 4.58 -2.16
C VAL A 501 5.72 3.68 -3.26
N ILE A 502 5.48 3.98 -4.52
CA ILE A 502 6.02 3.22 -5.65
C ILE A 502 7.55 3.33 -5.67
N LEU A 503 8.08 4.54 -5.58
CA LEU A 503 9.52 4.78 -5.64
C LEU A 503 10.27 4.06 -4.52
N SER A 504 9.77 4.12 -3.29
CA SER A 504 10.37 3.44 -2.14
C SER A 504 10.35 1.92 -2.30
N ALA A 505 9.23 1.34 -2.75
CA ALA A 505 9.13 -0.10 -3.00
C ALA A 505 10.11 -0.57 -4.08
N LEU A 506 10.19 0.16 -5.20
CA LEU A 506 11.12 -0.14 -6.28
C LEU A 506 12.57 0.00 -5.82
N LEU A 507 12.90 1.02 -5.05
CA LEU A 507 14.26 1.26 -4.56
C LEU A 507 14.69 0.14 -3.61
N ILE A 508 13.88 -0.22 -2.62
CA ILE A 508 14.18 -1.29 -1.66
C ILE A 508 14.37 -2.62 -2.42
N PHE A 509 13.43 -2.96 -3.30
CA PHE A 509 13.49 -4.21 -4.06
C PHE A 509 14.73 -4.26 -4.97
N THR A 510 14.97 -3.21 -5.77
CA THR A 510 16.11 -3.18 -6.70
C THR A 510 17.45 -3.20 -6.00
N LEU A 511 17.58 -2.57 -4.85
CA LEU A 511 18.81 -2.58 -4.05
C LEU A 511 19.14 -4.00 -3.59
N ILE A 512 18.17 -4.71 -2.99
CA ILE A 512 18.35 -6.10 -2.55
C ILE A 512 18.68 -7.01 -3.75
N TYR A 513 17.97 -6.81 -4.85
CA TYR A 513 18.14 -7.60 -6.06
C TYR A 513 19.51 -7.41 -6.70
N LEU A 514 19.98 -6.16 -6.81
CA LEU A 514 21.31 -5.84 -7.35
C LEU A 514 22.43 -6.40 -6.46
N LEU A 515 22.28 -6.35 -5.14
CA LEU A 515 23.22 -6.98 -4.21
C LEU A 515 23.34 -8.49 -4.48
N TYR A 516 22.17 -9.15 -4.60
CA TYR A 516 22.13 -10.57 -4.94
C TYR A 516 22.75 -10.86 -6.31
N ALA A 517 22.40 -10.09 -7.34
CA ALA A 517 22.95 -10.25 -8.69
C ALA A 517 24.48 -10.07 -8.71
N PHE A 518 25.00 -9.14 -7.92
CA PHE A 518 26.43 -8.92 -7.77
C PHE A 518 27.13 -10.13 -7.13
N ILE A 519 26.61 -10.63 -5.99
CA ILE A 519 27.18 -11.81 -5.30
C ILE A 519 27.18 -13.04 -6.22
N THR A 520 26.05 -13.29 -6.90
CA THR A 520 25.91 -14.44 -7.80
C THR A 520 26.82 -14.33 -9.03
N SER A 521 26.96 -13.12 -9.58
CA SER A 521 27.87 -12.84 -10.69
C SER A 521 29.33 -13.14 -10.32
N GLN A 522 29.75 -12.75 -9.13
CA GLN A 522 31.10 -13.06 -8.59
C GLN A 522 31.32 -14.55 -8.42
N ALA A 523 30.33 -15.27 -7.87
CA ALA A 523 30.40 -16.72 -7.68
C ALA A 523 30.52 -17.47 -9.02
N MET A 524 29.69 -17.08 -10.01
CA MET A 524 29.73 -17.66 -11.36
C MET A 524 31.06 -17.39 -12.09
N ARG A 525 31.59 -16.16 -11.94
CA ARG A 525 32.89 -15.81 -12.55
C ARG A 525 34.01 -16.70 -12.03
N LYS A 526 34.09 -16.93 -10.72
CA LYS A 526 35.10 -17.79 -10.10
C LYS A 526 34.99 -19.25 -10.56
N GLU A 527 33.77 -19.75 -10.79
CA GLU A 527 33.55 -21.16 -11.21
C GLU A 527 33.81 -21.37 -12.69
N ILE A 528 33.50 -20.42 -13.58
CA ILE A 528 33.60 -20.56 -15.03
C ILE A 528 35.00 -20.19 -15.54
N ILE A 529 35.61 -19.16 -14.96
CA ILE A 529 36.93 -18.64 -15.33
C ILE A 529 37.84 -18.68 -14.10
N PRO A 530 38.47 -19.84 -13.80
CA PRO A 530 39.34 -19.95 -12.65
C PRO A 530 40.59 -19.08 -12.81
N LEU A 531 40.93 -18.32 -11.76
CA LEU A 531 42.06 -17.38 -11.67
C LEU A 531 43.45 -18.01 -11.80
N THR A 532 43.54 -19.34 -11.81
CA THR A 532 44.81 -20.10 -11.91
C THR A 532 45.50 -19.96 -13.26
N LEU A 533 45.07 -19.06 -14.14
CA LEU A 533 45.54 -18.92 -15.51
C LEU A 533 46.10 -17.52 -15.83
N GLU A 534 46.34 -16.70 -14.81
CA GLU A 534 47.12 -15.44 -14.94
C GLU A 534 48.64 -15.64 -14.74
N LYS A 535 49.18 -16.88 -14.93
CA LYS A 535 50.64 -17.10 -14.98
C LYS A 535 51.05 -17.57 -16.34
#